data_9c9e6186a637afc74d29cc3ff9f0ef7b
#
_entry.id   9c9e6186a637afc74d29cc3ff9f0ef7b
#
_cell.length_a   1.000
_cell.length_b   1.000
_cell.length_c   1.000
_cell.angle_alpha   90.00
_cell.angle_beta   90.00
_cell.angle_gamma   90.00
#
_symmetry.space_group_name_H-M   'P 1'
#
loop_
_entity.id
_entity.type
_entity.pdbx_description
1 polymer ?
#
loop_
_entity_poly.entity_id
_entity_poly.type
_entity_poly.pdbx_seq_one_letter_code
_entity_poly.pdbx_strand_id
1 'polypeptide(L)'
;MFRSLHMKLVLILILLIVSVMAVMGTFLVNSVGSYYLNDFETQIESVMTENGSETLRSLEQAAAGEDGPARILEILSAYDGRLGIDTYRTYAVLDGTGAFVAGRNEAFASELTRTPNIVTAMNGAVGSHNTTIDSYMDYAIPLSLDEDGKDPRYIVYFFDDKRETRDLSWNFFGIVLKAMTFGLLVAVFLSFLLSKTITTPIENIRTRAQMVASGDFSHRLEIQSNDEIGELTATFNHMADRLHDTLEEVAGERDKLGTMFLHMADGVSAFSADGKLVQMNPAAERLLGVPYREDEHFNDLFEGIEIP
;
A
#
# COMPACT_ATOMS: atom_id res chain seq x y z
N MET A 1 -11.57 -15.46 -8.66
CA MET A 1 -12.29 -14.23 -8.37
C MET A 1 -11.90 -13.07 -9.28
N PHE A 2 -10.67 -12.68 -9.47
CA PHE A 2 -10.28 -11.64 -10.46
C PHE A 2 -9.62 -12.30 -11.68
N ARG A 3 -10.39 -12.52 -12.76
CA ARG A 3 -9.92 -13.22 -13.96
C ARG A 3 -9.18 -12.33 -14.97
N SER A 4 -9.37 -11.03 -14.94
CA SER A 4 -8.77 -10.10 -15.89
C SER A 4 -7.53 -9.43 -15.30
N LEU A 5 -6.45 -9.31 -16.09
CA LEU A 5 -5.21 -8.62 -15.75
C LEU A 5 -5.50 -7.17 -15.35
N HIS A 6 -6.40 -6.51 -16.08
CA HIS A 6 -6.87 -5.15 -15.82
C HIS A 6 -7.39 -5.00 -14.37
N MET A 7 -8.31 -5.88 -13.93
CA MET A 7 -8.88 -5.84 -12.57
C MET A 7 -7.80 -6.02 -11.48
N LYS A 8 -6.79 -6.84 -11.74
CA LYS A 8 -5.67 -7.03 -10.80
C LYS A 8 -4.84 -5.76 -10.68
N LEU A 9 -4.50 -5.11 -11.78
CA LEU A 9 -3.74 -3.86 -11.80
C LEU A 9 -4.48 -2.72 -11.11
N VAL A 10 -5.79 -2.54 -11.40
CA VAL A 10 -6.66 -1.56 -10.74
C VAL A 10 -6.64 -1.78 -9.22
N LEU A 11 -6.86 -3.01 -8.77
CA LEU A 11 -6.93 -3.34 -7.35
C LEU A 11 -5.60 -3.10 -6.65
N ILE A 12 -4.47 -3.47 -7.27
CA ILE A 12 -3.14 -3.23 -6.72
C ILE A 12 -2.91 -1.72 -6.57
N LEU A 13 -3.26 -0.91 -7.59
CA LEU A 13 -3.08 0.53 -7.56
C LEU A 13 -3.92 1.20 -6.46
N ILE A 14 -5.20 0.82 -6.34
CA ILE A 14 -6.08 1.30 -5.29
C ILE A 14 -5.55 0.91 -3.91
N LEU A 15 -5.17 -0.35 -3.72
CA LEU A 15 -4.66 -0.85 -2.45
C LEU A 15 -3.35 -0.15 -2.06
N LEU A 16 -2.47 0.11 -3.02
CA LEU A 16 -1.24 0.87 -2.82
C LEU A 16 -1.54 2.28 -2.31
N ILE A 17 -2.44 3.02 -2.98
CA ILE A 17 -2.80 4.39 -2.61
C ILE A 17 -3.43 4.41 -1.21
N VAL A 18 -4.39 3.52 -0.93
CA VAL A 18 -5.04 3.43 0.38
C VAL A 18 -4.02 3.10 1.47
N SER A 19 -3.11 2.15 1.23
CA SER A 19 -2.06 1.77 2.18
C SER A 19 -1.11 2.93 2.48
N VAL A 20 -0.60 3.60 1.45
CA VAL A 20 0.31 4.75 1.62
C VAL A 20 -0.39 5.89 2.37
N MET A 21 -1.64 6.21 2.00
CA MET A 21 -2.41 7.26 2.67
C MET A 21 -2.76 6.91 4.12
N ALA A 22 -3.05 5.65 4.43
CA ALA A 22 -3.31 5.21 5.80
C ALA A 22 -2.05 5.36 6.67
N VAL A 23 -0.88 4.91 6.17
CA VAL A 23 0.39 5.07 6.87
C VAL A 23 0.73 6.54 7.07
N MET A 24 0.60 7.37 6.02
CA MET A 24 0.89 8.80 6.08
C MET A 24 -0.06 9.54 7.04
N GLY A 25 -1.36 9.20 7.00
CA GLY A 25 -2.35 9.78 7.91
C GLY A 25 -2.07 9.44 9.38
N THR A 26 -1.76 8.19 9.68
CA THR A 26 -1.39 7.76 11.03
C THR A 26 -0.12 8.45 11.51
N PHE A 27 0.90 8.50 10.67
CA PHE A 27 2.16 9.19 10.99
C PHE A 27 1.93 10.68 11.28
N LEU A 28 1.12 11.36 10.45
CA LEU A 28 0.84 12.79 10.60
C LEU A 28 0.09 13.09 11.90
N VAL A 29 -0.95 12.31 12.23
CA VAL A 29 -1.72 12.48 13.47
C VAL A 29 -0.82 12.26 14.70
N ASN A 30 0.01 11.21 14.70
CA ASN A 30 0.93 10.94 15.78
C ASN A 30 2.01 12.04 15.90
N SER A 31 2.54 12.53 14.79
CA SER A 31 3.54 13.59 14.78
C SER A 31 3.00 14.90 15.33
N VAL A 32 1.75 15.25 15.00
CA VAL A 32 1.09 16.44 15.56
C VAL A 32 0.95 16.30 17.08
N GLY A 33 0.42 15.16 17.55
CA GLY A 33 0.29 14.92 18.98
C GLY A 33 1.61 15.00 19.75
N SER A 34 2.67 14.39 19.21
CA SER A 34 4.01 14.44 19.81
C SER A 34 4.61 15.85 19.77
N TYR A 35 4.38 16.60 18.68
CA TYR A 35 4.87 17.98 18.58
C TYR A 35 4.24 18.88 19.66
N TYR A 36 2.91 18.84 19.80
CA TYR A 36 2.21 19.65 20.79
C TYR A 36 2.58 19.27 22.22
N LEU A 37 2.79 18.00 22.51
CA LEU A 37 3.26 17.54 23.80
C LEU A 37 4.65 18.10 24.14
N ASN A 38 5.58 17.95 23.18
CA ASN A 38 6.95 18.46 23.38
C ASN A 38 6.98 19.99 23.46
N ASP A 39 6.15 20.69 22.67
CA ASP A 39 6.03 22.14 22.71
C ASP A 39 5.48 22.64 24.06
N PHE A 40 4.45 21.97 24.60
CA PHE A 40 3.91 22.25 25.92
C PHE A 40 4.97 22.14 27.02
N GLU A 41 5.69 21.03 27.06
CA GLU A 41 6.75 20.81 28.05
C GLU A 41 7.89 21.81 27.89
N THR A 42 8.36 22.02 26.64
CA THR A 42 9.47 22.96 26.35
C THR A 42 9.13 24.38 26.70
N GLN A 43 7.90 24.86 26.46
CA GLN A 43 7.48 26.21 26.80
C GLN A 43 7.49 26.42 28.31
N ILE A 44 6.99 25.48 29.10
CA ILE A 44 7.00 25.56 30.55
C ILE A 44 8.44 25.49 31.10
N GLU A 45 9.22 24.53 30.62
CA GLU A 45 10.60 24.36 31.02
C GLU A 45 11.46 25.58 30.66
N SER A 46 11.26 26.21 29.51
CA SER A 46 11.99 27.39 29.09
C SER A 46 11.78 28.58 30.04
N VAL A 47 10.57 28.73 30.56
CA VAL A 47 10.26 29.77 31.55
C VAL A 47 10.79 29.41 32.94
N MET A 48 10.75 28.12 33.29
CA MET A 48 11.11 27.66 34.62
C MET A 48 12.60 27.30 34.79
N THR A 49 13.30 26.98 33.68
CA THR A 49 14.67 26.46 33.69
C THR A 49 15.69 27.35 32.97
N GLU A 50 15.42 27.97 31.80
CA GLU A 50 16.40 28.73 31.01
C GLU A 50 16.68 30.18 31.48
N ASN A 51 15.68 30.81 32.10
CA ASN A 51 15.92 31.94 32.99
C ASN A 51 15.91 31.45 34.46
N GLY A 52 16.05 30.24 34.65
CA GLY A 52 15.52 29.25 35.50
C GLY A 52 15.91 29.33 36.95
N SER A 53 16.95 29.88 37.27
CA SER A 53 17.21 30.17 38.70
C SER A 53 16.50 31.45 39.17
N GLU A 54 16.07 32.34 38.27
CA GLU A 54 15.49 33.61 38.65
C GLU A 54 13.96 33.55 38.74
N THR A 55 13.29 32.93 37.75
CA THR A 55 11.82 32.80 37.76
C THR A 55 11.36 31.86 38.88
N LEU A 56 11.98 30.67 39.00
CA LEU A 56 11.64 29.69 40.03
C LEU A 56 11.93 30.26 41.43
N ARG A 57 13.09 30.92 41.66
CA ARG A 57 13.40 31.61 42.90
C ARG A 57 12.42 32.74 43.24
N SER A 58 11.97 33.48 42.23
CA SER A 58 10.97 34.55 42.42
C SER A 58 9.62 33.96 42.84
N LEU A 59 9.23 32.81 42.29
CA LEU A 59 8.03 32.07 42.68
C LEU A 59 8.15 31.50 44.11
N GLU A 60 9.30 30.95 44.48
CA GLU A 60 9.57 30.45 45.84
C GLU A 60 9.58 31.58 46.85
N GLN A 61 10.17 32.73 46.51
CA GLN A 61 10.12 33.94 47.37
C GLN A 61 8.68 34.47 47.54
N ALA A 62 7.90 34.47 46.45
CA ALA A 62 6.49 34.83 46.52
C ALA A 62 5.70 33.85 47.40
N ALA A 63 5.99 32.55 47.29
CA ALA A 63 5.37 31.51 48.13
C ALA A 63 5.62 31.70 49.64
N ALA A 64 6.76 32.30 50.03
CA ALA A 64 7.09 32.59 51.41
C ALA A 64 6.28 33.77 52.01
N GLY A 65 5.72 34.66 51.16
CA GLY A 65 5.00 35.85 51.58
C GLY A 65 3.57 35.60 52.09
N GLU A 66 2.96 36.62 52.75
CA GLU A 66 1.57 36.54 53.23
C GLU A 66 0.54 36.45 52.07
N ASP A 67 0.79 37.15 50.91
CA ASP A 67 -0.03 37.10 49.71
C ASP A 67 0.55 36.21 48.63
N GLY A 68 1.13 35.05 49.00
CA GLY A 68 1.86 34.13 48.16
C GLY A 68 1.13 33.77 46.86
N PRO A 69 -0.11 33.26 46.87
CA PRO A 69 -0.85 32.87 45.66
C PRO A 69 -1.06 34.01 44.68
N ALA A 70 -1.42 35.21 45.14
CA ALA A 70 -1.64 36.38 44.30
C ALA A 70 -0.34 36.83 43.60
N ARG A 71 0.78 36.86 44.35
CA ARG A 71 2.09 37.21 43.77
C ARG A 71 2.61 36.16 42.78
N ILE A 72 2.37 34.87 43.04
CA ILE A 72 2.69 33.78 42.09
C ILE A 72 1.94 34.03 40.80
N LEU A 73 0.62 34.30 40.82
CA LEU A 73 -0.17 34.58 39.62
C LEU A 73 0.32 35.83 38.89
N GLU A 74 0.71 36.90 39.60
CA GLU A 74 1.28 38.12 39.01
C GLU A 74 2.56 37.83 38.23
N ILE A 75 3.49 37.05 38.83
CA ILE A 75 4.74 36.64 38.19
C ILE A 75 4.45 35.82 36.96
N LEU A 76 3.58 34.80 37.05
CA LEU A 76 3.23 33.93 35.90
C LEU A 76 2.58 34.70 34.77
N SER A 77 1.73 35.68 35.10
CA SER A 77 1.03 36.47 34.06
C SER A 77 1.99 37.27 33.18
N ALA A 78 3.17 37.65 33.67
CA ALA A 78 4.20 38.30 32.88
C ALA A 78 4.78 37.38 31.77
N TYR A 79 4.62 36.09 31.92
CA TYR A 79 5.11 35.06 30.99
C TYR A 79 4.00 34.37 30.15
N ASP A 80 2.75 34.84 30.21
CA ASP A 80 1.60 34.24 29.49
C ASP A 80 1.92 33.90 28.05
N GLY A 81 2.54 34.82 27.32
CA GLY A 81 2.89 34.59 25.90
C GLY A 81 3.95 33.51 25.70
N ARG A 82 4.95 33.39 26.62
CA ARG A 82 6.00 32.36 26.53
C ARG A 82 5.50 31.00 27.01
N LEU A 83 4.56 30.98 27.95
CA LEU A 83 3.90 29.77 28.45
C LEU A 83 2.81 29.27 27.50
N GLY A 84 2.52 30.01 26.42
CA GLY A 84 1.46 29.64 25.48
C GLY A 84 0.06 29.64 26.11
N ILE A 85 -0.18 30.55 27.08
CA ILE A 85 -1.46 30.62 27.78
C ILE A 85 -2.53 31.23 26.90
N ASP A 86 -3.60 30.47 26.66
CA ASP A 86 -4.72 30.87 25.79
C ASP A 86 -6.08 30.48 26.40
N THR A 87 -7.04 30.14 25.54
CA THR A 87 -8.37 29.69 25.97
C THR A 87 -8.38 28.24 26.44
N TYR A 88 -7.43 27.41 25.99
CA TYR A 88 -7.36 25.97 26.23
C TYR A 88 -6.29 25.63 27.27
N ARG A 89 -5.27 26.47 27.40
CA ARG A 89 -4.18 26.33 28.37
C ARG A 89 -4.30 27.36 29.49
N THR A 90 -4.28 26.89 30.72
CA THR A 90 -4.38 27.71 31.91
C THR A 90 -3.38 27.27 32.98
N TYR A 91 -3.25 28.11 34.01
CA TYR A 91 -2.49 27.72 35.20
C TYR A 91 -3.27 28.06 36.49
N ALA A 92 -2.95 27.35 37.52
CA ALA A 92 -3.48 27.52 38.87
C ALA A 92 -2.40 27.36 39.93
N VAL A 93 -2.63 27.92 41.06
CA VAL A 93 -1.87 27.72 42.30
C VAL A 93 -2.69 26.81 43.20
N LEU A 94 -2.12 25.67 43.58
CA LEU A 94 -2.69 24.71 44.49
C LEU A 94 -1.93 24.80 45.81
N ASP A 95 -2.56 24.42 46.91
CA ASP A 95 -1.85 24.22 48.19
C ASP A 95 -1.04 22.91 48.18
N GLY A 96 -0.25 22.66 49.25
CA GLY A 96 0.54 21.42 49.37
C GLY A 96 -0.28 20.13 49.40
N THR A 97 -1.61 20.22 49.61
CA THR A 97 -2.53 19.06 49.52
C THR A 97 -3.13 18.87 48.12
N GLY A 98 -2.79 19.75 47.16
CA GLY A 98 -3.33 19.72 45.80
C GLY A 98 -4.72 20.35 45.66
N ALA A 99 -5.17 21.10 46.66
CA ALA A 99 -6.43 21.83 46.62
C ALA A 99 -6.24 23.20 45.90
N PHE A 100 -7.22 23.63 45.12
CA PHE A 100 -7.20 24.91 44.41
C PHE A 100 -7.18 26.08 45.41
N VAL A 101 -6.27 27.02 45.20
CA VAL A 101 -6.17 28.26 45.99
C VAL A 101 -6.48 29.48 45.14
N ALA A 102 -5.84 29.58 43.98
CA ALA A 102 -6.02 30.70 43.07
C ALA A 102 -5.69 30.28 41.63
N GLY A 103 -6.18 30.95 40.66
CA GLY A 103 -5.86 30.62 39.24
C GLY A 103 -6.25 31.74 38.28
N ARG A 104 -5.70 31.70 37.09
CA ARG A 104 -6.08 32.64 36.04
C ARG A 104 -7.57 32.56 35.68
N ASN A 105 -8.14 31.36 35.78
CA ASN A 105 -9.57 31.09 35.55
C ASN A 105 -10.15 30.42 36.84
N GLU A 106 -10.97 31.17 37.56
CA GLU A 106 -11.60 30.65 38.81
C GLU A 106 -12.59 29.49 38.52
N ALA A 107 -13.17 29.44 37.30
CA ALA A 107 -14.06 28.35 36.92
C ALA A 107 -13.32 27.00 36.86
N PHE A 108 -12.01 27.02 36.62
CA PHE A 108 -11.16 25.83 36.63
C PHE A 108 -11.13 25.10 37.98
N ALA A 109 -11.37 25.81 39.07
CA ALA A 109 -11.47 25.21 40.41
C ALA A 109 -12.50 24.07 40.47
N SER A 110 -13.60 24.18 39.77
CA SER A 110 -14.68 23.17 39.73
C SER A 110 -14.36 21.97 38.86
N GLU A 111 -13.41 22.12 37.92
CA GLU A 111 -13.02 21.08 36.98
C GLU A 111 -11.73 20.37 37.41
N LEU A 112 -11.03 20.91 38.42
CA LEU A 112 -9.77 20.38 38.89
C LEU A 112 -9.93 18.98 39.47
N THR A 113 -9.23 18.04 38.88
CA THR A 113 -9.13 16.66 39.37
C THR A 113 -7.69 16.40 39.79
N ARG A 114 -7.47 15.62 40.82
CA ARG A 114 -6.12 15.20 41.22
C ARG A 114 -5.51 14.29 40.20
N THR A 115 -4.63 14.85 39.37
CA THR A 115 -3.88 14.10 38.34
C THR A 115 -2.65 13.40 38.97
N PRO A 116 -2.06 12.40 38.28
CA PRO A 116 -0.80 11.80 38.73
C PRO A 116 0.33 12.83 38.88
N ASN A 117 0.36 13.87 38.03
CA ASN A 117 1.38 14.92 38.11
C ASN A 117 1.19 15.82 39.33
N ILE A 118 -0.04 16.14 39.75
CA ILE A 118 -0.33 16.82 41.01
C ILE A 118 0.16 15.97 42.18
N VAL A 119 -0.14 14.66 42.17
CA VAL A 119 0.31 13.76 43.27
C VAL A 119 1.83 13.68 43.31
N THR A 120 2.52 13.69 42.17
CA THR A 120 3.98 13.74 42.13
C THR A 120 4.49 15.05 42.73
N ALA A 121 3.86 16.19 42.43
CA ALA A 121 4.24 17.49 42.97
C ALA A 121 3.95 17.61 44.45
N MET A 122 2.90 17.02 45.00
CA MET A 122 2.61 16.92 46.44
C MET A 122 3.74 16.19 47.21
N ASN A 123 4.47 15.31 46.55
CA ASN A 123 5.61 14.59 47.10
C ASN A 123 6.96 15.33 46.88
N GLY A 124 6.94 16.57 46.44
CA GLY A 124 8.11 17.41 46.23
C GLY A 124 8.88 17.19 44.95
N ALA A 125 8.36 16.42 43.99
CA ALA A 125 8.97 16.20 42.69
C ALA A 125 8.15 16.84 41.57
N VAL A 126 8.80 17.31 40.51
CA VAL A 126 8.10 17.85 39.34
C VAL A 126 7.30 16.74 38.65
N GLY A 127 6.00 16.99 38.48
CA GLY A 127 5.09 16.11 37.74
C GLY A 127 4.94 16.57 36.30
N SER A 128 5.49 15.81 35.34
CA SER A 128 5.47 16.13 33.92
C SER A 128 5.17 14.91 33.04
N HIS A 129 4.59 13.86 33.61
CA HIS A 129 4.31 12.65 32.86
C HIS A 129 3.03 12.83 32.03
N ASN A 130 3.20 13.00 30.73
CA ASN A 130 2.12 13.16 29.76
C ASN A 130 2.24 12.12 28.66
N THR A 131 1.11 11.73 28.08
CA THR A 131 1.08 10.87 26.91
C THR A 131 0.27 11.49 25.76
N THR A 132 0.53 11.08 24.54
CA THR A 132 -0.24 11.54 23.37
C THR A 132 -1.69 11.06 23.40
N ILE A 133 -1.98 10.01 24.17
CA ILE A 133 -3.30 9.36 24.26
C ILE A 133 -4.22 10.07 25.27
N ASP A 134 -3.65 10.71 26.28
CA ASP A 134 -4.42 11.40 27.32
C ASP A 134 -5.26 12.53 26.73
N SER A 135 -6.42 12.77 27.33
CA SER A 135 -7.35 13.81 26.90
C SER A 135 -6.91 15.24 27.26
N TYR A 136 -5.87 15.37 28.06
CA TYR A 136 -5.27 16.62 28.54
C TYR A 136 -3.75 16.49 28.63
N MET A 137 -3.06 17.62 28.78
CA MET A 137 -1.67 17.71 29.22
C MET A 137 -1.60 18.51 30.51
N ASP A 138 -0.75 18.11 31.45
CA ASP A 138 -0.56 18.84 32.67
C ASP A 138 0.89 18.82 33.14
N TYR A 139 1.25 19.87 33.88
CA TYR A 139 2.58 20.01 34.44
C TYR A 139 2.45 20.61 35.83
N ALA A 140 3.06 20.00 36.83
CA ALA A 140 2.93 20.41 38.24
C ALA A 140 4.32 20.64 38.83
N ILE A 141 4.56 21.86 39.34
CA ILE A 141 5.83 22.28 39.91
C ILE A 141 5.64 22.57 41.40
N PRO A 142 6.28 21.82 42.28
CA PRO A 142 6.23 22.12 43.71
C PRO A 142 7.07 23.34 44.06
N LEU A 143 6.53 24.26 44.88
CA LEU A 143 7.24 25.39 45.45
C LEU A 143 7.45 25.08 46.93
N SER A 144 8.66 24.68 47.29
CA SER A 144 9.05 24.33 48.68
C SER A 144 9.83 25.45 49.33
N LEU A 145 9.64 25.63 50.63
CA LEU A 145 10.39 26.58 51.41
C LEU A 145 11.60 25.93 52.09
N ASP A 146 11.62 24.63 52.18
CA ASP A 146 12.66 23.85 52.86
C ASP A 146 13.68 23.31 51.89
N GLU A 147 14.96 23.25 52.30
CA GLU A 147 16.06 22.70 51.47
C GLU A 147 15.84 21.21 51.08
N ASP A 148 15.05 20.46 51.84
CA ASP A 148 14.73 19.05 51.55
C ASP A 148 13.63 18.86 50.51
N GLY A 149 12.86 19.92 50.14
CA GLY A 149 11.87 19.91 49.07
C GLY A 149 10.65 19.00 49.29
N LYS A 150 10.51 18.37 50.44
CA LYS A 150 9.54 17.28 50.66
C LYS A 150 8.13 17.74 51.01
N ASP A 151 7.94 18.98 51.38
CA ASP A 151 6.66 19.52 51.86
C ASP A 151 6.37 20.84 51.09
N PRO A 152 5.84 20.79 49.86
CA PRO A 152 5.60 22.00 49.09
C PRO A 152 4.49 22.83 49.74
N ARG A 153 4.76 24.15 49.91
CA ARG A 153 3.73 25.07 50.41
C ARG A 153 2.66 25.33 49.36
N TYR A 154 3.07 25.46 48.09
CA TYR A 154 2.19 25.63 46.95
C TYR A 154 2.70 24.77 45.81
N ILE A 155 1.78 24.49 44.84
CA ILE A 155 2.09 23.79 43.58
C ILE A 155 1.59 24.73 42.46
N VAL A 156 2.48 25.08 41.56
CA VAL A 156 2.10 25.71 40.28
C VAL A 156 1.68 24.63 39.32
N TYR A 157 0.44 24.67 38.90
CA TYR A 157 -0.16 23.67 38.04
C TYR A 157 -0.57 24.27 36.70
N PHE A 158 -0.02 23.74 35.61
CA PHE A 158 -0.38 24.07 34.26
C PHE A 158 -1.27 22.97 33.71
N PHE A 159 -2.30 23.36 32.97
CA PHE A 159 -3.27 22.44 32.40
C PHE A 159 -3.64 22.90 30.98
N ASP A 160 -3.69 21.93 30.06
CA ASP A 160 -4.13 22.11 28.66
C ASP A 160 -5.11 21.00 28.31
N ASP A 161 -6.32 21.38 27.85
CA ASP A 161 -7.39 20.41 27.57
C ASP A 161 -7.29 19.75 26.18
N LYS A 162 -6.19 19.97 25.48
CA LYS A 162 -5.91 19.44 24.13
C LYS A 162 -7.00 19.67 23.08
N ARG A 163 -7.94 20.59 23.30
CA ARG A 163 -8.99 20.84 22.30
C ARG A 163 -8.39 21.37 21.00
N GLU A 164 -7.44 22.28 21.08
CA GLU A 164 -6.74 22.79 19.90
C GLU A 164 -6.04 21.67 19.13
N THR A 165 -5.27 20.82 19.81
CA THR A 165 -4.59 19.66 19.23
C THR A 165 -5.58 18.70 18.55
N ARG A 166 -6.74 18.50 19.17
CA ARG A 166 -7.79 17.63 18.64
C ARG A 166 -8.45 18.24 17.39
N ASP A 167 -8.76 19.52 17.42
CA ASP A 167 -9.37 20.22 16.30
C ASP A 167 -8.42 20.28 15.08
N LEU A 168 -7.14 20.50 15.32
CA LEU A 168 -6.10 20.39 14.30
C LEU A 168 -5.99 18.97 13.74
N SER A 169 -6.01 17.96 14.60
CA SER A 169 -5.99 16.56 14.18
C SER A 169 -7.20 16.22 13.29
N TRP A 170 -8.39 16.69 13.61
CA TRP A 170 -9.59 16.54 12.76
C TRP A 170 -9.46 17.27 11.42
N ASN A 171 -8.88 18.47 11.41
CA ASN A 171 -8.62 19.20 10.17
C ASN A 171 -7.61 18.46 9.28
N PHE A 172 -6.52 17.94 9.85
CA PHE A 172 -5.55 17.12 9.12
C PHE A 172 -6.17 15.83 8.59
N PHE A 173 -6.99 15.14 9.40
CA PHE A 173 -7.73 13.98 8.94
C PHE A 173 -8.62 14.32 7.73
N GLY A 174 -9.31 15.46 7.78
CA GLY A 174 -10.11 15.97 6.66
C GLY A 174 -9.28 16.22 5.38
N ILE A 175 -8.06 16.77 5.53
CA ILE A 175 -7.13 16.97 4.41
C ILE A 175 -6.67 15.62 3.82
N VAL A 176 -6.30 14.67 4.67
CA VAL A 176 -5.90 13.32 4.23
C VAL A 176 -7.04 12.64 3.47
N LEU A 177 -8.27 12.74 3.97
CA LEU A 177 -9.45 12.16 3.32
C LEU A 177 -9.71 12.78 1.93
N LYS A 178 -9.59 14.10 1.80
CA LYS A 178 -9.69 14.80 0.50
C LYS A 178 -8.59 14.37 -0.46
N ALA A 179 -7.34 14.29 0.02
CA ALA A 179 -6.21 13.83 -0.77
C ALA A 179 -6.38 12.37 -1.22
N MET A 180 -6.90 11.49 -0.36
CA MET A 180 -7.21 10.10 -0.69
C MET A 180 -8.29 10.01 -1.79
N THR A 181 -9.35 10.81 -1.68
CA THR A 181 -10.41 10.87 -2.70
C THR A 181 -9.85 11.30 -4.06
N PHE A 182 -9.01 12.34 -4.08
CA PHE A 182 -8.33 12.79 -5.29
C PHE A 182 -7.39 11.70 -5.85
N GLY A 183 -6.61 11.05 -4.99
CA GLY A 183 -5.73 9.94 -5.37
C GLY A 183 -6.48 8.76 -5.99
N LEU A 184 -7.67 8.43 -5.47
CA LEU A 184 -8.52 7.39 -6.05
C LEU A 184 -9.02 7.77 -7.46
N LEU A 185 -9.41 9.02 -7.69
CA LEU A 185 -9.78 9.50 -9.03
C LEU A 185 -8.62 9.38 -10.02
N VAL A 186 -7.42 9.78 -9.60
CA VAL A 186 -6.19 9.61 -10.39
C VAL A 186 -5.91 8.12 -10.67
N ALA A 187 -6.08 7.25 -9.67
CA ALA A 187 -5.90 5.80 -9.83
C ALA A 187 -6.84 5.21 -10.89
N VAL A 188 -8.11 5.60 -10.87
CA VAL A 188 -9.09 5.15 -11.88
C VAL A 188 -8.68 5.62 -13.27
N PHE A 189 -8.27 6.87 -13.40
CA PHE A 189 -7.81 7.42 -14.68
C PHE A 189 -6.55 6.70 -15.21
N LEU A 190 -5.53 6.54 -14.36
CA LEU A 190 -4.31 5.79 -14.71
C LEU A 190 -4.61 4.33 -15.07
N SER A 191 -5.55 3.71 -14.36
CA SER A 191 -5.98 2.35 -14.65
C SER A 191 -6.60 2.22 -16.04
N PHE A 192 -7.40 3.21 -16.46
CA PHE A 192 -7.94 3.26 -17.82
C PHE A 192 -6.83 3.39 -18.87
N LEU A 193 -5.83 4.25 -18.64
CA LEU A 193 -4.67 4.38 -19.52
C LEU A 193 -3.89 3.06 -19.62
N LEU A 194 -3.53 2.45 -18.49
CA LEU A 194 -2.82 1.16 -18.45
C LEU A 194 -3.60 0.04 -19.14
N SER A 195 -4.93 0.04 -19.02
CA SER A 195 -5.78 -0.91 -19.72
C SER A 195 -5.64 -0.78 -21.24
N LYS A 196 -5.63 0.44 -21.75
CA LYS A 196 -5.55 0.71 -23.18
C LYS A 196 -4.15 0.46 -23.76
N THR A 197 -3.11 0.79 -23.00
CA THR A 197 -1.72 0.72 -23.49
C THR A 197 -1.07 -0.65 -23.32
N ILE A 198 -1.46 -1.42 -22.30
CA ILE A 198 -0.81 -2.69 -21.95
C ILE A 198 -1.80 -3.86 -22.03
N THR A 199 -2.93 -3.75 -21.30
CA THR A 199 -3.80 -4.92 -21.10
C THR A 199 -4.49 -5.35 -22.41
N THR A 200 -5.03 -4.40 -23.16
CA THR A 200 -5.75 -4.69 -24.42
C THR A 200 -4.85 -5.30 -25.49
N PRO A 201 -3.64 -4.77 -25.78
CA PRO A 201 -2.72 -5.40 -26.74
C PRO A 201 -2.33 -6.84 -26.33
N ILE A 202 -2.02 -7.08 -25.07
CA ILE A 202 -1.68 -8.43 -24.58
C ILE A 202 -2.86 -9.41 -24.76
N GLU A 203 -4.09 -8.95 -24.51
CA GLU A 203 -5.29 -9.78 -24.70
C GLU A 203 -5.53 -10.08 -26.19
N ASN A 204 -5.24 -9.13 -27.06
CA ASN A 204 -5.30 -9.33 -28.52
C ASN A 204 -4.27 -10.38 -28.96
N ILE A 205 -3.01 -10.29 -28.50
CA ILE A 205 -1.97 -11.28 -28.79
C ILE A 205 -2.41 -12.68 -28.29
N ARG A 206 -2.94 -12.80 -27.07
CA ARG A 206 -3.45 -14.06 -26.53
C ARG A 206 -4.55 -14.65 -27.41
N THR A 207 -5.53 -13.83 -27.78
CA THR A 207 -6.65 -14.28 -28.62
C THR A 207 -6.16 -14.72 -29.99
N ARG A 208 -5.23 -13.98 -30.56
CA ARG A 208 -4.64 -14.32 -31.87
C ARG A 208 -3.82 -15.61 -31.81
N ALA A 209 -3.06 -15.81 -30.70
CA ALA A 209 -2.33 -17.06 -30.48
C ALA A 209 -3.25 -18.29 -30.43
N GLN A 210 -4.44 -18.16 -29.85
CA GLN A 210 -5.45 -19.22 -29.87
C GLN A 210 -5.98 -19.50 -31.27
N MET A 211 -6.18 -18.46 -32.09
CA MET A 211 -6.59 -18.61 -33.50
C MET A 211 -5.52 -19.31 -34.31
N VAL A 212 -4.27 -18.90 -34.21
CA VAL A 212 -3.13 -19.55 -34.88
C VAL A 212 -3.01 -21.03 -34.45
N ALA A 213 -3.18 -21.33 -33.19
CA ALA A 213 -3.18 -22.71 -32.67
C ALA A 213 -4.33 -23.57 -33.23
N SER A 214 -5.45 -22.94 -33.63
CA SER A 214 -6.57 -23.63 -34.31
C SER A 214 -6.43 -23.68 -35.84
N GLY A 215 -5.32 -23.18 -36.39
CA GLY A 215 -5.05 -23.20 -37.85
C GLY A 215 -5.51 -21.94 -38.61
N ASP A 216 -5.99 -20.92 -37.91
CA ASP A 216 -6.38 -19.65 -38.56
C ASP A 216 -5.21 -18.65 -38.58
N PHE A 217 -4.58 -18.52 -39.74
CA PHE A 217 -3.48 -17.59 -40.03
C PHE A 217 -3.93 -16.34 -40.78
N SER A 218 -5.24 -16.15 -41.01
CA SER A 218 -5.78 -15.17 -41.96
C SER A 218 -5.61 -13.71 -41.58
N HIS A 219 -5.32 -13.39 -40.29
CA HIS A 219 -5.28 -12.02 -39.82
C HIS A 219 -3.96 -11.72 -39.09
N ARG A 220 -3.40 -10.54 -39.35
CA ARG A 220 -2.25 -10.01 -38.57
C ARG A 220 -2.73 -9.07 -37.51
N LEU A 221 -1.97 -9.00 -36.39
CA LEU A 221 -2.16 -7.97 -35.37
C LEU A 221 -1.62 -6.64 -35.86
N GLU A 222 -2.38 -5.57 -35.64
CA GLU A 222 -1.94 -4.21 -35.93
C GLU A 222 -0.93 -3.75 -34.86
N ILE A 223 0.21 -3.20 -35.28
CA ILE A 223 1.24 -2.65 -34.42
C ILE A 223 0.83 -1.23 -34.07
N GLN A 224 0.35 -1.03 -32.84
CA GLN A 224 -0.21 0.24 -32.37
C GLN A 224 0.77 1.08 -31.54
N SER A 225 1.93 0.55 -31.17
CA SER A 225 2.94 1.26 -30.38
C SER A 225 4.35 0.98 -30.91
N ASN A 226 5.30 1.86 -30.54
CA ASN A 226 6.73 1.70 -30.87
C ASN A 226 7.55 1.35 -29.60
N ASP A 227 6.92 0.71 -28.62
CA ASP A 227 7.51 0.22 -27.39
C ASP A 227 7.71 -1.31 -27.43
N GLU A 228 8.01 -1.91 -26.29
CA GLU A 228 8.21 -3.36 -26.12
C GLU A 228 6.95 -4.16 -26.50
N ILE A 229 5.77 -3.56 -26.34
CA ILE A 229 4.50 -4.19 -26.76
C ILE A 229 4.37 -4.21 -28.28
N GLY A 230 4.78 -3.14 -28.94
CA GLY A 230 4.86 -3.08 -30.41
C GLY A 230 5.85 -4.09 -31.00
N GLU A 231 7.04 -4.21 -30.38
CA GLU A 231 8.05 -5.20 -30.78
C GLU A 231 7.55 -6.64 -30.56
N LEU A 232 6.89 -6.89 -29.43
CA LEU A 232 6.26 -8.19 -29.15
C LEU A 232 5.19 -8.53 -30.22
N THR A 233 4.38 -7.56 -30.61
CA THR A 233 3.35 -7.72 -31.64
C THR A 233 3.98 -8.04 -32.99
N ALA A 234 5.03 -7.34 -33.38
CA ALA A 234 5.77 -7.60 -34.62
C ALA A 234 6.39 -9.00 -34.65
N THR A 235 7.06 -9.37 -33.53
CA THR A 235 7.69 -10.70 -33.37
C THR A 235 6.66 -11.82 -33.44
N PHE A 236 5.50 -11.62 -32.80
CA PHE A 236 4.39 -12.58 -32.88
C PHE A 236 3.88 -12.77 -34.32
N ASN A 237 3.66 -11.69 -35.03
CA ASN A 237 3.25 -11.75 -36.43
C ASN A 237 4.26 -12.53 -37.29
N HIS A 238 5.55 -12.22 -37.14
CA HIS A 238 6.61 -12.91 -37.85
C HIS A 238 6.65 -14.42 -37.53
N MET A 239 6.45 -14.80 -36.27
CA MET A 239 6.37 -16.21 -35.87
C MET A 239 5.16 -16.91 -36.51
N ALA A 240 3.99 -16.27 -36.50
CA ALA A 240 2.78 -16.81 -37.11
C ALA A 240 2.94 -17.00 -38.64
N ASP A 241 3.55 -16.04 -39.34
CA ASP A 241 3.86 -16.13 -40.77
C ASP A 241 4.80 -17.33 -41.04
N ARG A 242 5.89 -17.46 -40.29
CA ARG A 242 6.83 -18.58 -40.44
C ARG A 242 6.21 -19.94 -40.19
N LEU A 243 5.31 -20.03 -39.23
CA LEU A 243 4.59 -21.26 -38.94
C LEU A 243 3.64 -21.61 -40.09
N HIS A 244 2.94 -20.62 -40.66
CA HIS A 244 2.10 -20.80 -41.78
C HIS A 244 2.87 -21.34 -43.02
N ASP A 245 3.97 -20.66 -43.39
CA ASP A 245 4.83 -21.05 -44.49
C ASP A 245 5.36 -22.49 -44.31
N THR A 246 5.79 -22.85 -43.13
CA THR A 246 6.27 -24.22 -42.84
C THR A 246 5.17 -25.26 -42.96
N LEU A 247 3.96 -24.97 -42.51
CA LEU A 247 2.82 -25.90 -42.66
C LEU A 247 2.42 -26.07 -44.13
N GLU A 248 2.43 -24.99 -44.92
CA GLU A 248 2.18 -25.06 -46.36
C GLU A 248 3.26 -25.87 -47.10
N GLU A 249 4.54 -25.67 -46.74
CA GLU A 249 5.65 -26.45 -47.33
C GLU A 249 5.50 -27.93 -47.00
N VAL A 250 5.23 -28.31 -45.77
CA VAL A 250 5.00 -29.71 -45.37
C VAL A 250 3.78 -30.31 -46.08
N ALA A 251 2.69 -29.55 -46.16
CA ALA A 251 1.49 -29.99 -46.91
C ALA A 251 1.80 -30.21 -48.39
N GLY A 252 2.54 -29.29 -48.99
CA GLY A 252 2.96 -29.40 -50.41
C GLY A 252 3.89 -30.59 -50.65
N GLU A 253 4.86 -30.84 -49.74
CA GLU A 253 5.72 -32.00 -49.87
C GLU A 253 4.94 -33.34 -49.68
N ARG A 254 4.01 -33.40 -48.72
CA ARG A 254 3.12 -34.55 -48.55
C ARG A 254 2.30 -34.83 -49.81
N ASP A 255 1.70 -33.81 -50.39
CA ASP A 255 0.89 -33.95 -51.59
C ASP A 255 1.72 -34.36 -52.82
N LYS A 256 2.96 -33.84 -52.92
CA LYS A 256 3.94 -34.25 -53.95
C LYS A 256 4.31 -35.70 -53.80
N LEU A 257 4.65 -36.15 -52.59
CA LEU A 257 4.93 -37.55 -52.30
C LEU A 257 3.73 -38.46 -52.56
N GLY A 258 2.51 -38.02 -52.19
CA GLY A 258 1.27 -38.70 -52.52
C GLY A 258 1.05 -38.86 -54.03
N THR A 259 1.27 -37.77 -54.80
CA THR A 259 1.17 -37.78 -56.25
C THR A 259 2.21 -38.70 -56.87
N MET A 260 3.46 -38.67 -56.43
CA MET A 260 4.50 -39.58 -56.90
C MET A 260 4.12 -41.04 -56.63
N PHE A 261 3.65 -41.36 -55.41
CA PHE A 261 3.21 -42.72 -55.05
C PHE A 261 2.09 -43.22 -55.93
N LEU A 262 1.11 -42.41 -56.27
CA LEU A 262 -0.01 -42.76 -57.13
C LEU A 262 0.42 -43.02 -58.61
N HIS A 263 1.45 -42.30 -59.09
CA HIS A 263 1.90 -42.34 -60.49
C HIS A 263 3.16 -43.18 -60.72
N MET A 264 3.72 -43.81 -59.68
CA MET A 264 4.86 -44.73 -59.82
C MET A 264 4.49 -45.91 -60.75
N ALA A 265 5.43 -46.26 -61.61
CA ALA A 265 5.27 -47.42 -62.49
C ALA A 265 5.47 -48.75 -61.74
N ASP A 266 6.29 -48.71 -60.70
CA ASP A 266 6.56 -49.87 -59.84
C ASP A 266 5.45 -50.05 -58.80
N GLY A 267 5.05 -51.29 -58.51
CA GLY A 267 4.09 -51.63 -57.49
C GLY A 267 4.71 -51.48 -56.09
N VAL A 268 4.13 -50.63 -55.26
CA VAL A 268 4.58 -50.41 -53.86
C VAL A 268 3.43 -50.66 -52.91
N SER A 269 3.69 -51.54 -51.95
CA SER A 269 2.76 -51.84 -50.87
C SER A 269 3.47 -51.64 -49.52
N ALA A 270 2.80 -50.99 -48.57
CA ALA A 270 3.31 -50.77 -47.22
C ALA A 270 2.47 -51.57 -46.19
N PHE A 271 3.15 -52.25 -45.29
CA PHE A 271 2.53 -53.05 -44.22
C PHE A 271 2.93 -52.52 -42.86
N SER A 272 2.03 -52.63 -41.94
CA SER A 272 2.32 -52.38 -40.51
C SER A 272 3.21 -53.51 -39.91
N ALA A 273 3.73 -53.31 -38.72
CA ALA A 273 4.61 -54.29 -38.06
C ALA A 273 3.92 -55.63 -37.74
N ASP A 274 2.60 -55.63 -37.66
CA ASP A 274 1.77 -56.84 -37.50
C ASP A 274 1.30 -57.47 -38.80
N GLY A 275 1.82 -56.98 -39.96
CA GLY A 275 1.59 -57.54 -41.28
C GLY A 275 0.31 -57.08 -41.98
N LYS A 276 -0.37 -56.06 -41.49
CA LYS A 276 -1.58 -55.53 -42.14
C LYS A 276 -1.23 -54.49 -43.22
N LEU A 277 -1.92 -54.55 -44.32
CA LEU A 277 -1.76 -53.61 -45.44
C LEU A 277 -2.24 -52.22 -45.02
N VAL A 278 -1.32 -51.27 -45.02
CA VAL A 278 -1.59 -49.85 -44.68
C VAL A 278 -1.81 -49.01 -45.91
N GLN A 279 -1.04 -49.30 -47.00
CA GLN A 279 -1.11 -48.53 -48.22
C GLN A 279 -0.65 -49.35 -49.41
N MET A 280 -1.28 -49.15 -50.61
CA MET A 280 -0.92 -49.77 -51.85
C MET A 280 -1.11 -48.76 -53.01
N ASN A 281 -0.17 -48.67 -53.94
CA ASN A 281 -0.33 -47.81 -55.09
C ASN A 281 -1.06 -48.52 -56.26
N PRO A 282 -1.65 -47.72 -57.21
CA PRO A 282 -2.37 -48.33 -58.33
C PRO A 282 -1.55 -49.24 -59.25
N ALA A 283 -0.23 -49.11 -59.23
CA ALA A 283 0.63 -50.01 -59.99
C ALA A 283 0.71 -51.40 -59.31
N ALA A 284 0.78 -51.47 -57.96
CA ALA A 284 0.74 -52.72 -57.24
C ALA A 284 -0.62 -53.43 -57.39
N GLU A 285 -1.73 -52.69 -57.34
CA GLU A 285 -3.07 -53.27 -57.64
C GLU A 285 -3.12 -53.94 -59.01
N ARG A 286 -2.59 -53.24 -60.04
CA ARG A 286 -2.53 -53.82 -61.38
C ARG A 286 -1.60 -55.00 -61.52
N LEU A 287 -0.45 -54.98 -60.87
CA LEU A 287 0.53 -56.05 -60.89
C LEU A 287 0.09 -57.31 -60.14
N LEU A 288 -0.56 -57.12 -59.00
CA LEU A 288 -1.08 -58.19 -58.14
C LEU A 288 -2.48 -58.66 -58.59
N GLY A 289 -3.20 -57.86 -59.37
CA GLY A 289 -4.55 -58.19 -59.84
C GLY A 289 -5.63 -58.15 -58.75
N VAL A 290 -5.31 -57.51 -57.61
CA VAL A 290 -6.20 -57.41 -56.45
C VAL A 290 -6.39 -55.93 -56.10
N PRO A 291 -7.61 -55.49 -55.81
CA PRO A 291 -7.84 -54.12 -55.35
C PRO A 291 -7.36 -53.93 -53.93
N TYR A 292 -6.98 -52.65 -53.58
CA TYR A 292 -6.64 -52.29 -52.20
C TYR A 292 -7.80 -52.54 -51.24
N ARG A 293 -7.52 -53.25 -50.17
CA ARG A 293 -8.42 -53.43 -49.04
C ARG A 293 -7.68 -53.13 -47.75
N GLU A 294 -8.23 -52.24 -46.96
CA GLU A 294 -7.65 -51.88 -45.66
C GLU A 294 -7.63 -53.08 -44.72
N ASP A 295 -6.57 -53.23 -43.94
CA ASP A 295 -6.34 -54.32 -42.98
C ASP A 295 -6.15 -55.74 -43.60
N GLU A 296 -6.02 -55.93 -44.89
CA GLU A 296 -5.67 -57.22 -45.50
C GLU A 296 -4.27 -57.63 -45.07
N HIS A 297 -4.12 -58.93 -44.72
CA HIS A 297 -2.84 -59.39 -44.14
C HIS A 297 -1.85 -59.74 -45.25
N PHE A 298 -0.55 -59.45 -45.00
CA PHE A 298 0.52 -59.75 -45.96
C PHE A 298 0.43 -61.18 -46.52
N ASN A 299 0.20 -62.20 -45.63
CA ASN A 299 0.11 -63.60 -46.02
C ASN A 299 -1.05 -63.89 -46.98
N ASP A 300 -2.18 -63.21 -46.87
CA ASP A 300 -3.36 -63.41 -47.70
C ASP A 300 -3.14 -62.82 -49.09
N LEU A 301 -2.38 -61.68 -49.16
CA LEU A 301 -2.09 -60.97 -50.43
C LEU A 301 -1.05 -61.72 -51.30
N PHE A 302 -0.13 -62.43 -50.63
CA PHE A 302 0.99 -63.16 -51.29
C PHE A 302 0.88 -64.66 -51.16
N GLU A 303 -0.32 -65.20 -50.88
CA GLU A 303 -0.56 -66.63 -50.83
C GLU A 303 -0.25 -67.26 -52.19
N GLY A 304 0.78 -68.17 -52.25
CA GLY A 304 1.23 -68.83 -53.47
C GLY A 304 2.33 -68.11 -54.26
N ILE A 305 2.86 -66.99 -53.81
CA ILE A 305 4.03 -66.31 -54.41
C ILE A 305 5.27 -66.70 -53.62
N GLU A 306 6.17 -67.52 -54.20
CA GLU A 306 7.51 -67.79 -53.66
C GLU A 306 8.33 -66.45 -53.78
N ILE A 307 8.59 -65.80 -52.66
CA ILE A 307 9.49 -64.63 -52.61
C ILE A 307 10.93 -65.21 -52.55
N PRO A 308 11.80 -64.85 -53.55
CA PRO A 308 13.13 -65.39 -53.62
C PRO A 308 14.04 -64.94 -52.47
#